data_1b0c5a64192b6a2363b6be4b86661b80
#
_entry.id   1b0c5a64192b6a2363b6be4b86661b80
#
_cell.length_a   1.000
_cell.length_b   1.000
_cell.length_c   1.000
_cell.angle_alpha   90.00
_cell.angle_beta   90.00
_cell.angle_gamma   90.00
#
_symmetry.space_group_name_H-M   'P 1'
#
loop_
_entity.id
_entity.type
_entity.pdbx_description
1 polymer ?
#
loop_
_entity_poly.entity_id
_entity_poly.type
_entity_poly.pdbx_seq_one_letter_code
_entity_poly.pdbx_strand_id
1 'polypeptide(L)'
;MNPRNVKQLKGNEFFGLGENKMSDFLKSIIKNSGNEYAGVASEGIDGSDITGFIDTGSYAFNALLSGSLYGGIPNNKIIALAGESATGKSFFALGMCKKFLDDNPEGVILYFDTEQAITSSMISERGMDPSRVAVFPVATVEDFRHQAISIVDKYIESKDSKPVLVVLDSLGMLSTEKEMADTGEGKTTRDMTRAQVIKATFRVLTLKLGRAGIPLVMTNHTYAVIGSYVPMKEMGGGTGLKYAASTIVYLSKKKDKEGTDIVGGIIKCKLYKGRLTKENKEVEVQLNYDTGLNP
;
A
#
# COMPACT_ATOMS: atom_id res chain seq x y z
N MET A 1 47.77 -44.38 26.95
CA MET A 1 46.73 -44.85 26.00
C MET A 1 46.13 -43.67 25.31
N ASN A 2 46.26 -43.61 24.02
CA ASN A 2 46.02 -42.46 23.13
C ASN A 2 44.57 -42.45 22.67
N PRO A 3 43.76 -41.37 22.80
CA PRO A 3 42.45 -41.32 22.18
C PRO A 3 42.57 -40.80 20.75
N ARG A 4 41.97 -41.53 19.91
CA ARG A 4 41.98 -41.51 18.44
C ARG A 4 41.56 -40.20 17.83
N ASN A 5 42.33 -39.75 16.84
CA ASN A 5 41.98 -38.76 15.82
C ASN A 5 40.69 -39.15 15.12
N VAL A 6 39.62 -38.39 15.33
CA VAL A 6 38.46 -38.33 14.43
C VAL A 6 38.75 -37.23 13.42
N LYS A 7 39.10 -37.64 12.20
CA LYS A 7 39.12 -36.73 11.03
C LYS A 7 37.70 -36.20 10.81
N GLN A 8 37.50 -34.92 11.08
CA GLN A 8 36.37 -34.18 10.53
C GLN A 8 36.48 -34.20 9.01
N LEU A 9 35.63 -34.97 8.36
CA LEU A 9 35.41 -34.87 6.92
C LEU A 9 34.79 -33.51 6.62
N LYS A 10 35.52 -32.69 5.88
CA LYS A 10 35.04 -31.41 5.34
C LYS A 10 33.90 -31.70 4.36
N GLY A 11 32.64 -31.52 4.82
CA GLY A 11 31.42 -31.70 4.04
C GLY A 11 31.07 -30.57 3.10
N ASN A 12 32.02 -29.73 2.64
CA ASN A 12 31.73 -28.55 1.87
C ASN A 12 32.16 -28.56 0.40
N GLU A 13 32.73 -29.67 -0.10
CA GLU A 13 33.19 -29.69 -1.52
C GLU A 13 32.20 -30.37 -2.48
N PHE A 14 31.16 -31.07 -1.98
CA PHE A 14 30.19 -31.74 -2.87
C PHE A 14 28.96 -30.91 -3.24
N PHE A 15 28.66 -29.83 -2.51
CA PHE A 15 27.51 -28.98 -2.78
C PHE A 15 27.77 -27.90 -3.84
N GLY A 16 28.97 -27.40 -3.98
CA GLY A 16 29.27 -26.24 -4.86
C GLY A 16 29.22 -26.53 -6.38
N LEU A 17 29.48 -27.78 -6.81
CA LEU A 17 29.47 -28.13 -8.24
C LEU A 17 28.06 -28.44 -8.78
N GLY A 18 27.13 -28.82 -7.92
CA GLY A 18 25.73 -29.05 -8.27
C GLY A 18 24.93 -27.74 -8.36
N GLU A 19 25.19 -26.79 -7.47
CA GLU A 19 24.50 -25.50 -7.43
C GLU A 19 24.80 -24.65 -8.66
N ASN A 20 26.05 -24.59 -9.12
CA ASN A 20 26.41 -23.84 -10.34
C ASN A 20 25.72 -24.39 -11.60
N LYS A 21 25.70 -25.72 -11.77
CA LYS A 21 25.06 -26.33 -12.96
C LYS A 21 23.54 -26.14 -12.96
N MET A 22 22.89 -26.21 -11.79
CA MET A 22 21.45 -25.96 -11.66
C MET A 22 21.11 -24.49 -11.93
N SER A 23 21.90 -23.56 -11.43
CA SER A 23 21.75 -22.12 -11.70
C SER A 23 21.90 -21.81 -13.19
N ASP A 24 22.88 -22.37 -13.86
CA ASP A 24 23.12 -22.18 -15.30
C ASP A 24 21.98 -22.75 -16.15
N PHE A 25 21.43 -23.88 -15.77
CA PHE A 25 20.25 -24.48 -16.40
C PHE A 25 19.03 -23.59 -16.28
N LEU A 26 18.72 -23.07 -15.08
CA LEU A 26 17.61 -22.17 -14.81
C LEU A 26 17.78 -20.85 -15.60
N LYS A 27 18.98 -20.27 -15.62
CA LYS A 27 19.30 -19.05 -16.39
C LYS A 27 19.08 -19.26 -17.89
N SER A 28 19.42 -20.44 -18.42
CA SER A 28 19.17 -20.79 -19.80
C SER A 28 17.67 -20.83 -20.12
N ILE A 29 16.86 -21.44 -19.25
CA ILE A 29 15.39 -21.47 -19.40
C ILE A 29 14.81 -20.05 -19.36
N ILE A 30 15.23 -19.24 -18.40
CA ILE A 30 14.79 -17.85 -18.24
C ILE A 30 15.10 -17.06 -19.51
N LYS A 31 16.33 -17.14 -20.02
CA LYS A 31 16.74 -16.46 -21.25
C LYS A 31 15.88 -16.87 -22.45
N ASN A 32 15.58 -18.16 -22.56
CA ASN A 32 14.78 -18.69 -23.68
C ASN A 32 13.27 -18.37 -23.54
N SER A 33 12.80 -18.02 -22.33
CA SER A 33 11.38 -17.66 -22.10
C SER A 33 11.01 -16.30 -22.71
N GLY A 34 11.98 -15.43 -22.98
CA GLY A 34 11.75 -14.04 -23.40
C GLY A 34 11.12 -13.15 -22.33
N ASN A 35 11.01 -13.64 -21.09
CA ASN A 35 10.47 -12.85 -19.98
C ASN A 35 11.61 -12.13 -19.27
N GLU A 36 11.73 -10.83 -19.52
CA GLU A 36 12.76 -9.95 -18.91
C GLU A 36 12.69 -9.84 -17.38
N TYR A 37 11.55 -10.20 -16.79
CA TYR A 37 11.33 -10.13 -15.33
C TYR A 37 11.49 -11.48 -14.63
N ALA A 38 11.85 -12.53 -15.38
CA ALA A 38 12.11 -13.83 -14.78
C ALA A 38 13.50 -13.85 -14.15
N GLY A 39 13.61 -14.38 -12.94
CA GLY A 39 14.86 -14.50 -12.21
C GLY A 39 14.95 -15.82 -11.44
N VAL A 40 16.16 -16.18 -11.03
CA VAL A 40 16.38 -17.29 -10.11
C VAL A 40 16.12 -16.79 -8.69
N ALA A 41 15.27 -17.47 -7.94
CA ALA A 41 14.82 -17.01 -6.61
C ALA A 41 15.98 -16.74 -5.62
N SER A 42 17.11 -17.45 -5.74
CA SER A 42 18.31 -17.19 -4.93
C SER A 42 19.03 -15.87 -5.26
N GLU A 43 18.74 -15.28 -6.43
CA GLU A 43 19.30 -13.99 -6.86
C GLU A 43 18.34 -12.83 -6.59
N GLY A 44 17.16 -13.12 -6.00
CA GLY A 44 16.07 -12.19 -5.78
C GLY A 44 15.03 -12.23 -6.89
N ILE A 45 13.79 -11.83 -6.56
CA ILE A 45 12.67 -11.78 -7.49
C ILE A 45 12.27 -10.33 -7.69
N ASP A 46 12.64 -9.78 -8.84
CA ASP A 46 12.36 -8.40 -9.18
C ASP A 46 10.86 -8.07 -9.08
N GLY A 47 10.54 -6.93 -8.49
CA GLY A 47 9.16 -6.48 -8.23
C GLY A 47 8.38 -7.26 -7.17
N SER A 48 8.88 -8.43 -6.72
CA SER A 48 8.21 -9.24 -5.68
C SER A 48 8.87 -9.08 -4.33
N ASP A 49 10.19 -9.09 -4.27
CA ASP A 49 10.92 -8.95 -3.02
C ASP A 49 10.79 -7.54 -2.45
N ILE A 50 10.72 -7.47 -1.13
CA ILE A 50 10.66 -6.21 -0.41
C ILE A 50 12.10 -5.79 -0.13
N THR A 51 12.52 -4.70 -0.76
CA THR A 51 13.89 -4.16 -0.62
C THR A 51 13.99 -3.08 0.44
N GLY A 52 12.85 -2.58 0.95
CA GLY A 52 12.80 -1.57 1.99
C GLY A 52 11.39 -1.32 2.50
N PHE A 53 11.33 -0.52 3.56
CA PHE A 53 10.08 -0.09 4.18
C PHE A 53 10.04 1.42 4.30
N ILE A 54 8.83 1.97 4.24
CA ILE A 54 8.55 3.39 4.52
C ILE A 54 7.99 3.45 5.94
N ASP A 55 8.63 4.23 6.79
CA ASP A 55 8.17 4.51 8.14
C ASP A 55 6.83 5.27 8.09
N THR A 56 5.87 4.84 8.89
CA THR A 56 4.54 5.46 8.96
C THR A 56 4.47 6.64 9.92
N GLY A 57 5.51 6.85 10.73
CA GLY A 57 5.54 7.80 11.83
C GLY A 57 5.01 7.23 13.15
N SER A 58 4.59 5.97 13.17
CA SER A 58 4.15 5.27 14.39
C SER A 58 4.78 3.90 14.52
N TYR A 59 5.56 3.67 15.57
CA TYR A 59 6.19 2.38 15.84
C TYR A 59 5.18 1.24 15.98
N ALA A 60 4.04 1.50 16.64
CA ALA A 60 3.00 0.50 16.79
C ALA A 60 2.37 0.12 15.44
N PHE A 61 2.14 1.10 14.57
CA PHE A 61 1.59 0.86 13.25
C PHE A 61 2.60 0.19 12.31
N ASN A 62 3.87 0.57 12.38
CA ASN A 62 4.95 -0.11 11.68
C ASN A 62 4.99 -1.60 12.04
N ALA A 63 4.95 -1.91 13.33
CA ALA A 63 4.94 -3.29 13.81
C ALA A 63 3.69 -4.07 13.35
N LEU A 64 2.53 -3.41 13.28
CA LEU A 64 1.31 -4.03 12.76
C LEU A 64 1.47 -4.43 11.30
N LEU A 65 2.05 -3.57 10.46
CA LEU A 65 2.21 -3.78 9.02
C LEU A 65 3.31 -4.77 8.66
N SER A 66 4.48 -4.66 9.29
CA SER A 66 5.70 -5.36 8.87
C SER A 66 6.25 -6.36 9.89
N GLY A 67 5.76 -6.32 11.14
CA GLY A 67 6.31 -7.10 12.26
C GLY A 67 7.53 -6.46 12.93
N SER A 68 7.97 -5.28 12.47
CA SER A 68 9.10 -4.52 13.01
C SER A 68 8.70 -3.11 13.38
N LEU A 69 9.15 -2.61 14.53
CA LEU A 69 8.97 -1.22 14.95
C LEU A 69 9.60 -0.23 13.96
N TYR A 70 10.66 -0.63 13.29
CA TYR A 70 11.42 0.16 12.31
C TYR A 70 11.10 -0.24 10.86
N GLY A 71 10.00 -0.97 10.65
CA GLY A 71 9.50 -1.33 9.34
C GLY A 71 8.48 -0.33 8.82
N GLY A 72 7.28 -0.81 8.53
CA GLY A 72 6.18 0.02 8.05
C GLY A 72 5.62 -0.47 6.73
N ILE A 73 5.43 0.45 5.78
CA ILE A 73 4.88 0.15 4.45
C ILE A 73 5.97 -0.47 3.57
N PRO A 74 5.77 -1.69 3.04
CA PRO A 74 6.69 -2.24 2.04
C PRO A 74 6.74 -1.35 0.80
N ASN A 75 7.94 -1.04 0.32
CA ASN A 75 8.19 -0.06 -0.73
C ASN A 75 7.67 -0.44 -2.13
N ASN A 76 7.07 -1.62 -2.28
CA ASN A 76 6.54 -2.12 -3.57
C ASN A 76 5.17 -2.79 -3.43
N LYS A 77 4.40 -2.46 -2.39
CA LYS A 77 3.11 -3.11 -2.11
C LYS A 77 1.97 -2.10 -2.01
N ILE A 78 0.75 -2.62 -2.14
CA ILE A 78 -0.49 -1.87 -1.99
C ILE A 78 -1.05 -2.10 -0.60
N ILE A 79 -1.34 -1.01 0.12
CA ILE A 79 -1.94 -1.01 1.45
C ILE A 79 -3.29 -0.31 1.39
N ALA A 80 -4.32 -0.89 2.00
CA ALA A 80 -5.64 -0.31 2.11
C ALA A 80 -5.98 0.01 3.58
N LEU A 81 -6.37 1.25 3.82
CA LEU A 81 -6.92 1.75 5.09
C LEU A 81 -8.43 1.87 4.94
N ALA A 82 -9.19 1.05 5.64
CA ALA A 82 -10.64 1.01 5.54
C ALA A 82 -11.29 1.46 6.85
N GLY A 83 -12.35 2.26 6.76
CA GLY A 83 -13.06 2.73 7.96
C GLY A 83 -14.28 3.56 7.60
N GLU A 84 -15.14 3.81 8.59
CA GLU A 84 -16.30 4.68 8.43
C GLU A 84 -15.88 6.11 8.09
N SER A 85 -16.84 6.93 7.66
CA SER A 85 -16.61 8.36 7.50
C SER A 85 -16.12 8.99 8.81
N ALA A 86 -15.30 10.02 8.71
CA ALA A 86 -14.72 10.75 9.86
C ALA A 86 -13.85 9.92 10.82
N THR A 87 -13.41 8.71 10.44
CA THR A 87 -12.42 7.95 11.26
C THR A 87 -11.01 8.51 11.17
N GLY A 88 -10.75 9.50 10.29
CA GLY A 88 -9.44 10.13 10.15
C GLY A 88 -8.53 9.46 9.10
N LYS A 89 -9.07 8.68 8.15
CA LYS A 89 -8.30 7.99 7.11
C LYS A 89 -7.37 8.91 6.32
N SER A 90 -7.90 10.04 5.83
CA SER A 90 -7.12 11.04 5.08
C SER A 90 -6.03 11.68 5.95
N PHE A 91 -6.34 11.99 7.21
CA PHE A 91 -5.33 12.49 8.16
C PHE A 91 -4.22 11.47 8.41
N PHE A 92 -4.60 10.20 8.52
CA PHE A 92 -3.65 9.10 8.68
C PHE A 92 -2.75 8.98 7.44
N ALA A 93 -3.34 9.03 6.24
CA ALA A 93 -2.60 9.01 4.98
C ALA A 93 -1.65 10.21 4.84
N LEU A 94 -2.12 11.43 5.18
CA LEU A 94 -1.28 12.63 5.16
C LEU A 94 -0.14 12.59 6.19
N GLY A 95 -0.37 12.00 7.37
CA GLY A 95 0.69 11.76 8.36
C GLY A 95 1.81 10.86 7.79
N MET A 96 1.45 9.80 7.07
CA MET A 96 2.41 8.95 6.39
C MET A 96 3.13 9.68 5.24
N CYS A 97 2.41 10.54 4.48
CA CYS A 97 3.03 11.39 3.47
C CYS A 97 4.09 12.31 4.06
N LYS A 98 3.77 12.98 5.18
CA LYS A 98 4.72 13.85 5.90
C LYS A 98 5.97 13.09 6.28
N LYS A 99 5.82 11.96 6.95
CA LYS A 99 6.95 11.12 7.38
C LYS A 99 7.79 10.64 6.20
N PHE A 100 7.13 10.23 5.10
CA PHE A 100 7.83 9.85 3.88
C PHE A 100 8.69 10.99 3.30
N LEU A 101 8.15 12.21 3.23
CA LEU A 101 8.89 13.38 2.73
C LEU A 101 10.04 13.76 3.66
N ASP A 102 9.89 13.62 4.97
CA ASP A 102 10.94 13.89 5.95
C ASP A 102 12.11 12.90 5.81
N ASP A 103 11.83 11.63 5.62
CA ASP A 103 12.84 10.58 5.49
C ASP A 103 13.51 10.57 4.10
N ASN A 104 12.84 11.12 3.09
CA ASN A 104 13.30 11.10 1.71
C ASN A 104 13.39 12.53 1.14
N PRO A 105 14.55 13.23 1.27
CA PRO A 105 14.69 14.62 0.84
C PRO A 105 14.34 14.88 -0.63
N GLU A 106 14.56 13.91 -1.52
CA GLU A 106 14.19 13.98 -2.94
C GLU A 106 12.87 13.26 -3.27
N GLY A 107 12.21 12.69 -2.27
CA GLY A 107 10.96 11.95 -2.46
C GLY A 107 9.82 12.86 -2.88
N VAL A 108 8.87 12.31 -3.61
CA VAL A 108 7.66 13.00 -4.08
C VAL A 108 6.41 12.18 -3.79
N ILE A 109 5.30 12.90 -3.60
CA ILE A 109 3.97 12.31 -3.41
C ILE A 109 3.14 12.50 -4.67
N LEU A 110 2.48 11.43 -5.11
CA LEU A 110 1.44 11.47 -6.13
C LEU A 110 0.10 11.17 -5.45
N TYR A 111 -0.68 12.22 -5.22
CA TYR A 111 -1.92 12.15 -4.44
C TYR A 111 -3.13 12.21 -5.38
N PHE A 112 -3.82 11.08 -5.54
CA PHE A 112 -5.08 11.01 -6.28
C PHE A 112 -6.23 11.33 -5.33
N ASP A 113 -6.84 12.50 -5.53
CA ASP A 113 -7.91 13.05 -4.70
C ASP A 113 -9.26 12.87 -5.40
N THR A 114 -10.15 12.11 -4.80
CA THR A 114 -11.47 11.80 -5.35
C THR A 114 -12.59 12.68 -4.80
N GLU A 115 -12.30 13.39 -3.71
CA GLU A 115 -13.27 14.25 -3.01
C GLU A 115 -12.96 15.75 -3.20
N GLN A 116 -11.84 16.07 -3.86
CA GLN A 116 -11.30 17.43 -4.00
C GLN A 116 -11.14 18.13 -2.64
N ALA A 117 -10.73 17.37 -1.65
CA ALA A 117 -10.62 17.82 -0.27
C ALA A 117 -9.22 18.32 0.10
N ILE A 118 -8.19 18.03 -0.70
CA ILE A 118 -6.81 18.40 -0.43
C ILE A 118 -6.50 19.78 -0.98
N THR A 119 -6.02 20.65 -0.11
CA THR A 119 -5.62 22.01 -0.48
C THR A 119 -4.12 22.24 -0.23
N SER A 120 -3.53 23.21 -0.90
CA SER A 120 -2.12 23.58 -0.70
C SER A 120 -1.86 24.06 0.73
N SER A 121 -2.83 24.75 1.35
CA SER A 121 -2.74 25.15 2.77
C SER A 121 -2.68 23.96 3.70
N MET A 122 -3.54 22.94 3.49
CA MET A 122 -3.50 21.71 4.29
C MET A 122 -2.16 20.97 4.22
N ILE A 123 -1.50 21.01 3.06
CA ILE A 123 -0.17 20.42 2.86
C ILE A 123 0.87 21.24 3.64
N SER A 124 0.89 22.56 3.45
CA SER A 124 1.86 23.46 4.10
C SER A 124 1.71 23.50 5.62
N GLU A 125 0.48 23.56 6.14
CA GLU A 125 0.18 23.59 7.58
C GLU A 125 0.65 22.32 8.30
N ARG A 126 0.76 21.19 7.58
CA ARG A 126 1.36 19.95 8.08
C ARG A 126 2.87 19.89 7.94
N GLY A 127 3.51 20.98 7.55
CA GLY A 127 4.95 21.06 7.37
C GLY A 127 5.47 20.22 6.19
N MET A 128 4.62 19.92 5.20
CA MET A 128 5.07 19.32 3.94
C MET A 128 5.37 20.42 2.92
N ASP A 129 6.37 20.21 2.07
CA ASP A 129 6.67 21.09 0.94
C ASP A 129 5.70 20.83 -0.20
N PRO A 130 4.81 21.80 -0.56
CA PRO A 130 3.85 21.61 -1.63
C PRO A 130 4.47 21.36 -3.01
N SER A 131 5.71 21.80 -3.24
CA SER A 131 6.42 21.55 -4.50
C SER A 131 6.77 20.07 -4.73
N ARG A 132 6.68 19.27 -3.68
CA ARG A 132 6.96 17.83 -3.68
C ARG A 132 5.69 16.96 -3.67
N VAL A 133 4.51 17.59 -3.75
CA VAL A 133 3.20 16.90 -3.73
C VAL A 133 2.42 17.27 -4.97
N ALA A 134 2.25 16.31 -5.87
CA ALA A 134 1.38 16.47 -7.04
C ALA A 134 -0.01 15.90 -6.70
N VAL A 135 -1.04 16.71 -6.86
CA VAL A 135 -2.44 16.33 -6.61
C VAL A 135 -3.15 16.12 -7.94
N PHE A 136 -3.79 14.96 -8.07
CA PHE A 136 -4.53 14.52 -9.26
C PHE A 136 -6.02 14.36 -8.90
N PRO A 137 -6.89 15.32 -9.23
CA PRO A 137 -8.32 15.11 -9.11
C PRO A 137 -8.78 14.02 -10.07
N VAL A 138 -9.47 12.99 -9.55
CA VAL A 138 -10.00 11.87 -10.34
C VAL A 138 -11.42 11.54 -9.92
N ALA A 139 -12.29 11.24 -10.87
CA ALA A 139 -13.69 10.94 -10.64
C ALA A 139 -14.05 9.48 -10.94
N THR A 140 -13.31 8.83 -11.85
CA THR A 140 -13.60 7.45 -12.27
C THR A 140 -12.44 6.49 -12.01
N VAL A 141 -12.76 5.20 -11.88
CA VAL A 141 -11.76 4.14 -11.74
C VAL A 141 -10.89 4.05 -12.99
N GLU A 142 -11.49 4.32 -14.16
CA GLU A 142 -10.83 4.32 -15.45
C GLU A 142 -9.81 5.46 -15.56
N ASP A 143 -10.18 6.68 -15.15
CA ASP A 143 -9.26 7.84 -15.10
C ASP A 143 -8.07 7.56 -14.19
N PHE A 144 -8.36 7.12 -12.96
CA PHE A 144 -7.30 6.74 -12.02
C PHE A 144 -6.37 5.69 -12.63
N ARG A 145 -6.92 4.63 -13.23
CA ARG A 145 -6.15 3.57 -13.88
C ARG A 145 -5.24 4.13 -14.97
N HIS A 146 -5.81 4.93 -15.87
CA HIS A 146 -5.07 5.49 -17.01
C HIS A 146 -3.91 6.37 -16.55
N GLN A 147 -4.19 7.31 -15.65
CA GLN A 147 -3.18 8.24 -15.14
C GLN A 147 -2.10 7.51 -14.34
N ALA A 148 -2.49 6.64 -13.39
CA ALA A 148 -1.53 5.92 -12.56
C ALA A 148 -0.61 5.00 -13.39
N ILE A 149 -1.17 4.27 -14.36
CA ILE A 149 -0.36 3.42 -15.26
C ILE A 149 0.60 4.26 -16.08
N SER A 150 0.12 5.34 -16.72
CA SER A 150 0.95 6.23 -17.53
C SER A 150 2.11 6.83 -16.74
N ILE A 151 1.86 7.25 -15.50
CA ILE A 151 2.89 7.82 -14.61
C ILE A 151 3.94 6.75 -14.26
N VAL A 152 3.49 5.55 -13.85
CA VAL A 152 4.41 4.47 -13.47
C VAL A 152 5.25 4.01 -14.65
N ASP A 153 4.66 3.91 -15.86
CA ASP A 153 5.42 3.55 -17.07
C ASP A 153 6.50 4.59 -17.38
N LYS A 154 6.15 5.88 -17.35
CA LYS A 154 7.13 6.97 -17.55
C LYS A 154 8.22 6.99 -16.47
N TYR A 155 7.88 6.68 -15.22
CA TYR A 155 8.86 6.57 -14.15
C TYR A 155 9.86 5.44 -14.43
N ILE A 156 9.38 4.25 -14.83
CA ILE A 156 10.24 3.11 -15.19
C ILE A 156 11.13 3.47 -16.40
N GLU A 157 10.56 4.10 -17.44
CA GLU A 157 11.28 4.50 -18.63
C GLU A 157 12.35 5.56 -18.38
N SER A 158 12.07 6.50 -17.49
CA SER A 158 13.01 7.58 -17.14
C SER A 158 14.22 7.09 -16.39
N LYS A 159 14.17 5.88 -15.82
CA LYS A 159 15.19 5.34 -14.90
C LYS A 159 15.49 6.27 -13.72
N ASP A 160 14.51 7.12 -13.36
CA ASP A 160 14.61 7.97 -12.19
C ASP A 160 14.59 7.08 -10.93
N SER A 161 15.42 7.42 -9.96
CA SER A 161 15.54 6.68 -8.71
C SER A 161 14.95 7.43 -7.52
N LYS A 162 14.28 8.58 -7.76
CA LYS A 162 13.67 9.34 -6.68
C LYS A 162 12.58 8.52 -6.00
N PRO A 163 12.55 8.49 -4.67
CA PRO A 163 11.47 7.82 -3.96
C PRO A 163 10.11 8.41 -4.29
N VAL A 164 9.14 7.55 -4.59
CA VAL A 164 7.77 7.95 -4.90
C VAL A 164 6.81 7.23 -3.98
N LEU A 165 5.86 7.94 -3.39
CA LEU A 165 4.72 7.39 -2.68
C LEU A 165 3.43 7.79 -3.41
N VAL A 166 2.62 6.80 -3.77
CA VAL A 166 1.30 7.04 -4.37
C VAL A 166 0.22 6.92 -3.30
N VAL A 167 -0.72 7.85 -3.30
CA VAL A 167 -1.90 7.84 -2.44
C VAL A 167 -3.15 7.90 -3.31
N LEU A 168 -4.17 7.10 -2.98
CA LEU A 168 -5.53 7.20 -3.52
C LEU A 168 -6.51 7.43 -2.38
N ASP A 169 -7.10 8.60 -2.30
CA ASP A 169 -8.05 9.00 -1.27
C ASP A 169 -9.34 9.54 -1.90
N SER A 170 -10.41 8.78 -1.95
CA SER A 170 -10.61 7.39 -1.54
C SER A 170 -11.16 6.53 -2.70
N LEU A 171 -10.83 5.24 -2.73
CA LEU A 171 -11.37 4.32 -3.75
C LEU A 171 -12.91 4.26 -3.72
N GLY A 172 -13.51 4.39 -2.54
CA GLY A 172 -14.97 4.31 -2.37
C GLY A 172 -15.75 5.37 -3.13
N MET A 173 -15.14 6.52 -3.38
CA MET A 173 -15.77 7.67 -4.05
C MET A 173 -15.63 7.62 -5.58
N LEU A 174 -14.75 6.80 -6.13
CA LEU A 174 -14.64 6.66 -7.57
C LEU A 174 -15.88 6.00 -8.16
N SER A 175 -16.46 6.63 -9.17
CA SER A 175 -17.48 6.03 -10.04
C SER A 175 -16.82 5.22 -11.17
N THR A 176 -17.62 4.58 -12.02
CA THR A 176 -17.17 4.13 -13.35
C THR A 176 -17.60 5.15 -14.41
N GLU A 177 -16.93 5.17 -15.56
CA GLU A 177 -17.38 5.98 -16.71
C GLU A 177 -18.84 5.68 -17.05
N LYS A 178 -19.27 4.43 -16.93
CA LYS A 178 -20.65 4.03 -17.15
C LYS A 178 -21.60 4.63 -16.12
N GLU A 179 -21.27 4.60 -14.82
CA GLU A 179 -22.08 5.24 -13.77
C GLU A 179 -22.21 6.75 -14.01
N MET A 180 -21.13 7.40 -14.45
CA MET A 180 -21.14 8.83 -14.79
C MET A 180 -22.06 9.13 -15.97
N ALA A 181 -21.99 8.34 -17.06
CA ALA A 181 -22.83 8.49 -18.23
C ALA A 181 -24.31 8.23 -17.89
N ASP A 182 -24.63 7.13 -17.20
CA ASP A 182 -25.99 6.78 -16.80
C ASP A 182 -26.62 7.86 -15.90
N THR A 183 -25.84 8.42 -14.96
CA THR A 183 -26.28 9.53 -14.09
C THR A 183 -26.56 10.79 -14.90
N GLY A 184 -25.69 11.13 -15.88
CA GLY A 184 -25.89 12.27 -16.77
C GLY A 184 -27.16 12.16 -17.62
N GLU A 185 -27.59 10.95 -17.96
CA GLU A 185 -28.84 10.65 -18.66
C GLU A 185 -30.07 10.51 -17.73
N GLY A 186 -29.90 10.70 -16.42
CA GLY A 186 -30.97 10.55 -15.43
C GLY A 186 -31.37 9.10 -15.15
N LYS A 187 -30.55 8.11 -15.52
CA LYS A 187 -30.77 6.71 -15.23
C LYS A 187 -30.34 6.38 -13.79
N THR A 188 -31.11 5.54 -13.12
CA THR A 188 -30.84 5.11 -11.72
C THR A 188 -30.28 3.69 -11.63
N THR A 189 -29.83 3.11 -12.74
CA THR A 189 -29.34 1.74 -12.81
C THR A 189 -27.97 1.63 -12.13
N ARG A 190 -27.87 0.72 -11.16
CA ARG A 190 -26.60 0.42 -10.49
C ARG A 190 -25.66 -0.28 -11.47
N ASP A 191 -24.43 0.23 -11.61
CA ASP A 191 -23.43 -0.44 -12.44
C ASP A 191 -22.91 -1.72 -11.75
N MET A 192 -23.31 -2.86 -12.27
CA MET A 192 -22.88 -4.18 -11.79
C MET A 192 -21.44 -4.51 -12.21
N THR A 193 -20.83 -3.73 -13.11
CA THR A 193 -19.47 -3.97 -13.62
C THR A 193 -18.39 -3.29 -12.79
N ARG A 194 -18.73 -2.36 -11.90
CA ARG A 194 -17.78 -1.58 -11.08
C ARG A 194 -16.75 -2.46 -10.37
N ALA A 195 -17.19 -3.55 -9.75
CA ALA A 195 -16.27 -4.47 -9.07
C ALA A 195 -15.29 -5.15 -10.03
N GLN A 196 -15.69 -5.41 -11.28
CA GLN A 196 -14.85 -6.00 -12.32
C GLN A 196 -13.81 -4.97 -12.82
N VAL A 197 -14.21 -3.72 -13.01
CA VAL A 197 -13.34 -2.62 -13.42
C VAL A 197 -12.26 -2.40 -12.36
N ILE A 198 -12.64 -2.31 -11.09
CA ILE A 198 -11.71 -2.21 -9.96
C ILE A 198 -10.74 -3.40 -9.95
N LYS A 199 -11.23 -4.63 -10.09
CA LYS A 199 -10.40 -5.83 -10.12
C LYS A 199 -9.40 -5.80 -11.28
N ALA A 200 -9.82 -5.40 -12.46
CA ALA A 200 -8.95 -5.28 -13.65
C ALA A 200 -7.87 -4.22 -13.44
N THR A 201 -8.25 -3.05 -12.91
CA THR A 201 -7.33 -1.96 -12.59
C THR A 201 -6.21 -2.38 -11.64
N PHE A 202 -6.57 -2.96 -10.50
CA PHE A 202 -5.58 -3.34 -9.50
C PHE A 202 -4.74 -4.56 -9.89
N ARG A 203 -5.24 -5.43 -10.77
CA ARG A 203 -4.43 -6.52 -11.33
C ARG A 203 -3.23 -5.98 -12.11
N VAL A 204 -3.42 -4.95 -12.92
CA VAL A 204 -2.35 -4.32 -13.69
C VAL A 204 -1.45 -3.47 -12.79
N LEU A 205 -2.03 -2.63 -11.95
CA LEU A 205 -1.28 -1.73 -11.06
C LEU A 205 -0.38 -2.49 -10.09
N THR A 206 -0.83 -3.62 -9.53
CA THR A 206 -0.02 -4.43 -8.61
C THR A 206 1.30 -4.86 -9.25
N LEU A 207 1.27 -5.28 -10.52
CA LEU A 207 2.48 -5.69 -11.23
C LEU A 207 3.40 -4.50 -11.52
N LYS A 208 2.83 -3.41 -12.03
CA LYS A 208 3.61 -2.23 -12.42
C LYS A 208 4.23 -1.51 -11.22
N LEU A 209 3.45 -1.29 -10.17
CA LEU A 209 3.92 -0.69 -8.92
C LEU A 209 4.99 -1.57 -8.24
N GLY A 210 4.78 -2.89 -8.24
CA GLY A 210 5.77 -3.82 -7.72
C GLY A 210 7.12 -3.69 -8.41
N ARG A 211 7.12 -3.66 -9.75
CA ARG A 211 8.34 -3.50 -10.56
C ARG A 211 9.00 -2.14 -10.42
N ALA A 212 8.19 -1.08 -10.30
CA ALA A 212 8.70 0.26 -10.09
C ALA A 212 9.25 0.51 -8.67
N GLY A 213 9.02 -0.41 -7.74
CA GLY A 213 9.35 -0.19 -6.33
C GLY A 213 8.53 0.95 -5.70
N ILE A 214 7.30 1.19 -6.19
CA ILE A 214 6.44 2.28 -5.75
C ILE A 214 5.30 1.70 -4.89
N PRO A 215 5.18 2.10 -3.62
CA PRO A 215 4.05 1.73 -2.78
C PRO A 215 2.81 2.57 -3.10
N LEU A 216 1.64 1.95 -2.92
CA LEU A 216 0.36 2.64 -2.98
C LEU A 216 -0.37 2.51 -1.63
N VAL A 217 -0.66 3.63 -1.02
CA VAL A 217 -1.57 3.73 0.12
C VAL A 217 -2.93 4.18 -0.39
N MET A 218 -3.98 3.40 -0.10
CA MET A 218 -5.32 3.81 -0.44
C MET A 218 -6.22 3.85 0.77
N THR A 219 -7.12 4.81 0.79
CA THR A 219 -8.22 4.85 1.76
C THR A 219 -9.50 4.29 1.13
N ASN A 220 -10.38 3.76 1.97
CA ASN A 220 -11.66 3.26 1.52
C ASN A 220 -12.72 3.34 2.62
N HIS A 221 -13.98 3.43 2.23
CA HIS A 221 -15.10 3.41 3.15
C HIS A 221 -15.54 1.99 3.48
N THR A 222 -16.01 1.79 4.71
CA THR A 222 -16.66 0.55 5.14
C THR A 222 -18.16 0.78 5.30
N TYR A 223 -18.92 -0.25 4.93
CA TYR A 223 -20.37 -0.27 5.02
C TYR A 223 -20.83 -1.42 5.90
N ALA A 224 -21.92 -1.21 6.64
CA ALA A 224 -22.54 -2.28 7.40
C ALA A 224 -23.14 -3.33 6.44
N VAL A 225 -22.91 -4.60 6.72
CA VAL A 225 -23.52 -5.70 5.96
C VAL A 225 -24.95 -5.87 6.47
N ILE A 226 -25.93 -5.56 5.60
CA ILE A 226 -27.36 -5.70 5.91
C ILE A 226 -27.70 -7.19 5.96
N GLY A 227 -28.42 -7.62 7.00
CA GLY A 227 -28.88 -9.01 7.17
C GLY A 227 -27.89 -9.95 7.84
N SER A 228 -26.75 -9.46 8.34
CA SER A 228 -25.83 -10.26 9.17
C SER A 228 -26.30 -10.27 10.63
N TYR A 229 -26.38 -11.47 11.23
CA TYR A 229 -26.66 -11.64 12.67
C TYR A 229 -25.60 -11.01 13.58
N VAL A 230 -24.38 -10.90 13.10
CA VAL A 230 -23.28 -10.24 13.79
C VAL A 230 -22.95 -8.95 13.04
N PRO A 231 -22.80 -7.80 13.71
CA PRO A 231 -22.44 -6.56 13.04
C PRO A 231 -21.12 -6.73 12.28
N MET A 232 -21.20 -6.88 10.98
CA MET A 232 -20.04 -6.98 10.09
C MET A 232 -19.94 -5.73 9.23
N LYS A 233 -18.71 -5.25 9.05
CA LYS A 233 -18.42 -4.16 8.14
C LYS A 233 -17.61 -4.69 6.96
N GLU A 234 -18.01 -4.32 5.76
CA GLU A 234 -17.26 -4.63 4.54
C GLU A 234 -16.74 -3.37 3.88
N MET A 235 -15.58 -3.51 3.28
CA MET A 235 -14.93 -2.47 2.49
C MET A 235 -15.55 -2.39 1.11
N GLY A 236 -15.82 -1.19 0.61
CA GLY A 236 -16.27 -0.95 -0.75
C GLY A 236 -15.27 -1.46 -1.79
N GLY A 237 -15.73 -1.65 -3.05
CA GLY A 237 -14.87 -2.10 -4.15
C GLY A 237 -14.81 -3.61 -4.37
N GLY A 238 -15.55 -4.38 -3.58
CA GLY A 238 -15.71 -5.83 -3.77
C GLY A 238 -14.45 -6.64 -3.51
N THR A 239 -14.47 -7.90 -3.97
CA THR A 239 -13.40 -8.88 -3.73
C THR A 239 -12.09 -8.53 -4.45
N GLY A 240 -12.14 -7.78 -5.56
CA GLY A 240 -10.96 -7.46 -6.36
C GLY A 240 -9.87 -6.75 -5.57
N LEU A 241 -10.26 -5.76 -4.76
CA LEU A 241 -9.33 -5.05 -3.89
C LEU A 241 -8.78 -5.92 -2.76
N LYS A 242 -9.62 -6.79 -2.18
CA LYS A 242 -9.17 -7.74 -1.14
C LYS A 242 -8.05 -8.66 -1.66
N TYR A 243 -8.03 -8.97 -2.96
CA TYR A 243 -6.94 -9.76 -3.57
C TYR A 243 -5.71 -8.92 -3.89
N ALA A 244 -5.88 -7.71 -4.41
CA ALA A 244 -4.78 -6.85 -4.87
C ALA A 244 -3.96 -6.27 -3.71
N ALA A 245 -4.61 -5.77 -2.66
CA ALA A 245 -3.92 -5.21 -1.50
C ALA A 245 -3.13 -6.30 -0.76
N SER A 246 -1.86 -6.03 -0.50
CA SER A 246 -1.01 -6.90 0.33
C SER A 246 -1.39 -6.83 1.80
N THR A 247 -1.85 -5.66 2.22
CA THR A 247 -2.24 -5.38 3.60
C THR A 247 -3.53 -4.57 3.63
N ILE A 248 -4.45 -4.95 4.50
CA ILE A 248 -5.72 -4.24 4.73
C ILE A 248 -5.87 -4.03 6.23
N VAL A 249 -6.02 -2.77 6.62
CA VAL A 249 -6.21 -2.36 8.01
C VAL A 249 -7.57 -1.68 8.14
N TYR A 250 -8.39 -2.18 9.08
CA TYR A 250 -9.62 -1.50 9.47
C TYR A 250 -9.33 -0.50 10.59
N LEU A 251 -9.78 0.73 10.36
CA LEU A 251 -9.64 1.84 11.30
C LEU A 251 -10.97 2.12 11.97
N SER A 252 -10.94 2.29 13.30
CA SER A 252 -12.04 2.83 14.07
C SER A 252 -11.51 3.87 15.06
N LYS A 253 -12.30 4.91 15.35
CA LYS A 253 -11.87 6.07 16.11
C LYS A 253 -12.60 6.17 17.44
N LYS A 254 -11.84 6.42 18.50
CA LYS A 254 -12.32 6.97 19.77
C LYS A 254 -11.83 8.41 19.88
N LYS A 255 -12.63 9.29 20.50
CA LYS A 255 -12.22 10.67 20.77
C LYS A 255 -11.16 10.67 21.87
N ASP A 256 -10.06 11.38 21.63
CA ASP A 256 -9.07 11.69 22.62
C ASP A 256 -9.42 13.06 23.26
N LYS A 257 -9.52 13.11 24.59
CA LYS A 257 -10.01 14.28 25.30
C LYS A 257 -9.02 14.68 26.39
N GLU A 258 -8.74 15.97 26.45
CA GLU A 258 -8.15 16.64 27.63
C GLU A 258 -9.22 17.47 28.29
N GLY A 259 -9.75 16.97 29.44
CA GLY A 259 -10.91 17.58 30.11
C GLY A 259 -12.16 17.51 29.23
N THR A 260 -12.70 18.67 28.83
CA THR A 260 -13.85 18.78 27.93
C THR A 260 -13.46 18.86 26.45
N ASP A 261 -12.21 19.21 26.17
CA ASP A 261 -11.74 19.50 24.82
C ASP A 261 -11.31 18.22 24.08
N ILE A 262 -11.60 18.18 22.78
CA ILE A 262 -11.18 17.08 21.91
C ILE A 262 -9.87 17.52 21.24
N VAL A 263 -8.75 16.97 21.70
CA VAL A 263 -7.40 17.28 21.19
C VAL A 263 -6.96 16.35 20.07
N GLY A 264 -7.67 15.24 19.86
CA GLY A 264 -7.29 14.28 18.84
C GLY A 264 -8.22 13.08 18.77
N GLY A 265 -7.65 11.97 18.33
CA GLY A 265 -8.34 10.70 18.29
C GLY A 265 -7.41 9.52 18.53
N ILE A 266 -7.88 8.57 19.30
CA ILE A 266 -7.24 7.25 19.38
C ILE A 266 -7.81 6.41 18.26
N ILE A 267 -6.95 6.04 17.30
CA ILE A 267 -7.32 5.21 16.16
C ILE A 267 -6.95 3.76 16.46
N LYS A 268 -7.98 2.95 16.58
CA LYS A 268 -7.80 1.50 16.68
C LYS A 268 -7.60 0.93 15.30
N CYS A 269 -6.44 0.33 15.05
CA CYS A 269 -6.02 -0.25 13.79
C CYS A 269 -6.08 -1.77 13.90
N LYS A 270 -6.99 -2.42 13.18
CA LYS A 270 -7.12 -3.88 13.13
C LYS A 270 -6.62 -4.41 11.80
N LEU A 271 -5.62 -5.27 11.83
CA LEU A 271 -5.11 -5.94 10.64
C LEU A 271 -6.11 -7.01 10.18
N TYR A 272 -6.80 -6.75 9.08
CA TYR A 272 -7.74 -7.68 8.46
C TYR A 272 -7.04 -8.67 7.52
N LYS A 273 -6.06 -8.19 6.77
CA LYS A 273 -5.22 -8.97 5.87
C LYS A 273 -3.78 -8.49 5.99
N GLY A 274 -2.85 -9.41 6.12
CA GLY A 274 -1.42 -9.12 6.15
C GLY A 274 -0.63 -10.25 5.51
N ARG A 275 0.32 -9.91 4.62
CA ARG A 275 1.24 -10.90 4.04
C ARG A 275 2.51 -11.06 4.86
N LEU A 276 2.86 -10.07 5.69
CA LEU A 276 4.09 -10.05 6.47
C LEU A 276 3.87 -10.38 7.95
N THR A 277 2.68 -10.12 8.45
CA THR A 277 2.33 -10.31 9.86
C THR A 277 1.05 -11.12 10.01
N LYS A 278 0.84 -11.66 11.22
CA LYS A 278 -0.37 -12.44 11.52
C LYS A 278 -1.60 -11.55 11.52
N GLU A 279 -2.63 -11.97 10.81
CA GLU A 279 -3.94 -11.31 10.75
C GLU A 279 -4.63 -11.22 12.11
N ASN A 280 -5.64 -10.36 12.21
CA ASN A 280 -6.44 -10.07 13.41
C ASN A 280 -5.67 -9.46 14.59
N LYS A 281 -4.44 -9.00 14.39
CA LYS A 281 -3.76 -8.14 15.38
C LYS A 281 -4.36 -6.75 15.38
N GLU A 282 -4.30 -6.12 16.54
CA GLU A 282 -4.80 -4.76 16.75
C GLU A 282 -3.75 -3.93 17.48
N VAL A 283 -3.66 -2.67 17.11
CA VAL A 283 -2.89 -1.64 17.82
C VAL A 283 -3.73 -0.38 17.93
N GLU A 284 -3.45 0.45 18.92
CA GLU A 284 -4.00 1.79 19.04
C GLU A 284 -2.90 2.80 18.68
N VAL A 285 -3.25 3.77 17.84
CA VAL A 285 -2.37 4.85 17.43
C VAL A 285 -3.03 6.17 17.78
N GLN A 286 -2.33 7.03 18.48
CA GLN A 286 -2.81 8.37 18.79
C GLN A 286 -2.59 9.28 17.58
N LEU A 287 -3.65 9.93 17.15
CA LEU A 287 -3.64 10.95 16.10
C LEU A 287 -3.91 12.31 16.77
N ASN A 288 -2.89 13.12 16.85
CA ASN A 288 -3.02 14.53 17.25
C ASN A 288 -3.30 15.37 16.01
N TYR A 289 -4.24 16.32 16.12
CA TYR A 289 -4.64 17.13 14.97
C TYR A 289 -3.56 18.12 14.51
N ASP A 290 -2.68 18.53 15.40
CA ASP A 290 -1.63 19.51 15.13
C ASP A 290 -0.31 18.84 14.71
N THR A 291 0.05 17.72 15.36
CA THR A 291 1.37 17.07 15.18
C THR A 291 1.32 15.81 14.32
N GLY A 292 0.12 15.29 14.01
CA GLY A 292 -0.04 14.08 13.21
C GLY A 292 -0.03 12.79 14.05
N LEU A 293 0.53 11.72 13.51
CA LEU A 293 0.64 10.43 14.21
C LEU A 293 1.72 10.52 15.29
N ASN A 294 1.38 10.05 16.49
CA ASN A 294 2.38 9.90 17.55
C ASN A 294 3.21 8.62 17.30
N PRO A 295 4.52 8.70 17.56
CA PRO A 295 5.46 7.59 17.39
C PRO A 295 5.08 6.35 18.20
#